data_3781cb6db111bd25811154b58f00a255
#
_entry.id   3781cb6db111bd25811154b58f00a255
#
_cell.length_a   1.000
_cell.length_b   1.000
_cell.length_c   1.000
_cell.angle_alpha   90.00
_cell.angle_beta   90.00
_cell.angle_gamma   90.00
#
_symmetry.space_group_name_H-M   'P 1'
#
loop_
_entity.id
_entity.type
_entity.pdbx_description
1 polymer ?
#
loop_
_entity_poly.entity_id
_entity_poly.type
_entity_poly.pdbx_seq_one_letter_code
_entity_poly.pdbx_strand_id
1 'polypeptide(L)'
;MLCVAVGMSVLAACTATVGGTALPRQSKTLPVEQILPSAAEVAAAVGNPMDPSGSPMLGGLDVLPNGIRDESAASPIGCLGAVMPFMRVVYEQGDIRAAAWQDFSRFGTGATVSSVDAGVVGFGSNAEAQRMFDVFAAQWRGCQGTTVTTHLPIGELHATVTDVRTDGHILSATIRNGDAGDADSFPTEHAVGVAGSYIVDVDAAVTAGALAERVATGRAIRLATVMLDKIDD
;
A
#
# COMPACT_ATOMS: atom_id res chain seq x y z
N MET A 1 50.83 -34.34 -61.66
CA MET A 1 50.30 -33.00 -61.17
C MET A 1 48.80 -33.14 -61.14
N LEU A 2 48.25 -33.27 -59.88
CA LEU A 2 46.83 -33.47 -59.63
C LEU A 2 46.29 -32.19 -59.02
N CYS A 3 45.42 -31.49 -59.73
CA CYS A 3 44.71 -30.30 -59.15
C CYS A 3 43.44 -30.78 -58.49
N VAL A 4 43.36 -30.56 -57.14
CA VAL A 4 42.14 -30.77 -56.37
C VAL A 4 41.42 -29.44 -56.29
N ALA A 5 40.20 -29.36 -56.84
CA ALA A 5 39.31 -28.22 -56.72
C ALA A 5 38.46 -28.40 -55.48
N VAL A 6 38.60 -27.47 -54.49
CA VAL A 6 37.76 -27.36 -53.28
C VAL A 6 36.54 -26.51 -53.61
N GLY A 7 35.38 -27.15 -53.65
CA GLY A 7 34.08 -26.44 -53.76
C GLY A 7 33.63 -25.84 -52.44
N MET A 8 33.43 -24.53 -52.42
CA MET A 8 32.95 -23.76 -51.27
C MET A 8 31.42 -23.63 -51.35
N SER A 9 30.70 -24.44 -50.57
CA SER A 9 29.22 -24.34 -50.44
C SER A 9 28.85 -23.20 -49.52
N VAL A 10 28.22 -22.15 -50.05
CA VAL A 10 27.66 -21.04 -49.32
C VAL A 10 26.25 -21.42 -48.85
N LEU A 11 26.08 -21.64 -47.54
CA LEU A 11 24.77 -21.81 -46.90
C LEU A 11 24.13 -20.43 -46.69
N ALA A 12 23.12 -20.11 -47.50
CA ALA A 12 22.27 -18.95 -47.28
C ALA A 12 21.28 -19.23 -46.12
N ALA A 13 21.51 -18.65 -44.94
CA ALA A 13 20.58 -18.68 -43.85
C ALA A 13 19.48 -17.64 -44.08
N CYS A 14 18.25 -18.08 -44.38
CA CYS A 14 17.06 -17.23 -44.40
C CYS A 14 16.65 -16.91 -42.97
N THR A 15 16.97 -15.72 -42.50
CA THR A 15 16.39 -15.16 -41.25
C THR A 15 14.99 -14.61 -41.55
N ALA A 16 13.96 -15.36 -41.19
CA ALA A 16 12.59 -14.85 -41.20
C ALA A 16 12.38 -13.98 -39.94
N THR A 17 12.34 -12.67 -40.09
CA THR A 17 11.88 -11.74 -39.07
C THR A 17 10.37 -11.88 -38.93
N VAL A 18 9.91 -12.54 -37.87
CA VAL A 18 8.50 -12.54 -37.50
C VAL A 18 8.20 -11.16 -36.84
N GLY A 19 7.65 -10.24 -37.63
CA GLY A 19 7.12 -8.98 -37.18
C GLY A 19 5.81 -9.22 -36.43
N GLY A 20 5.87 -9.72 -35.19
CA GLY A 20 4.73 -9.76 -34.26
C GLY A 20 4.62 -8.41 -33.60
N THR A 21 3.59 -7.63 -33.95
CA THR A 21 3.16 -6.52 -33.08
C THR A 21 2.66 -7.12 -31.78
N ALA A 22 3.37 -6.90 -30.68
CA ALA A 22 2.88 -7.28 -29.36
C ALA A 22 1.59 -6.49 -29.12
N LEU A 23 0.45 -7.16 -29.18
CA LEU A 23 -0.81 -6.58 -28.70
C LEU A 23 -0.63 -6.27 -27.22
N PRO A 24 -1.01 -5.07 -26.76
CA PRO A 24 -1.02 -4.77 -25.34
C PRO A 24 -1.85 -5.84 -24.65
N ARG A 25 -1.26 -6.55 -23.69
CA ARG A 25 -1.99 -7.48 -22.83
C ARG A 25 -3.04 -6.62 -22.14
N GLN A 26 -4.31 -6.81 -22.44
CA GLN A 26 -5.40 -6.19 -21.71
C GLN A 26 -5.27 -6.70 -20.26
N SER A 27 -4.80 -5.86 -19.36
CA SER A 27 -4.81 -6.16 -17.94
C SER A 27 -6.26 -6.43 -17.56
N LYS A 28 -6.54 -7.65 -17.09
CA LYS A 28 -7.86 -8.00 -16.57
C LYS A 28 -8.11 -7.10 -15.38
N THR A 29 -9.05 -6.18 -15.51
CA THR A 29 -9.45 -5.32 -14.38
C THR A 29 -10.13 -6.21 -13.35
N LEU A 30 -9.47 -6.42 -12.21
CA LEU A 30 -10.06 -7.16 -11.10
C LEU A 30 -11.05 -6.27 -10.35
N PRO A 31 -12.21 -6.78 -9.91
CA PRO A 31 -13.06 -6.09 -8.96
C PRO A 31 -12.28 -5.82 -7.66
N VAL A 32 -12.34 -4.58 -7.15
CA VAL A 32 -11.57 -4.16 -5.96
C VAL A 32 -11.85 -5.01 -4.72
N GLU A 33 -13.06 -5.54 -4.59
CA GLU A 33 -13.44 -6.43 -3.49
C GLU A 33 -12.67 -7.77 -3.50
N GLN A 34 -12.17 -8.22 -4.64
CA GLN A 34 -11.37 -9.44 -4.74
C GLN A 34 -9.92 -9.25 -4.30
N ILE A 35 -9.47 -7.98 -4.25
CA ILE A 35 -8.13 -7.61 -3.80
C ILE A 35 -8.09 -7.47 -2.26
N LEU A 36 -9.23 -7.15 -1.62
CA LEU A 36 -9.30 -7.07 -0.16
C LEU A 36 -8.83 -8.36 0.51
N PRO A 37 -8.12 -8.26 1.66
CA PRO A 37 -7.67 -9.44 2.36
C PRO A 37 -8.83 -10.08 3.15
N SER A 38 -8.81 -11.40 3.24
CA SER A 38 -9.65 -12.16 4.18
C SER A 38 -9.09 -12.04 5.62
N ALA A 39 -9.92 -12.29 6.62
CA ALA A 39 -9.49 -12.33 8.02
C ALA A 39 -8.34 -13.32 8.27
N ALA A 40 -8.29 -14.44 7.52
CA ALA A 40 -7.22 -15.42 7.61
C ALA A 40 -5.88 -14.87 7.06
N GLU A 41 -5.90 -14.15 5.95
CA GLU A 41 -4.73 -13.50 5.37
C GLU A 41 -4.21 -12.38 6.30
N VAL A 42 -5.12 -11.58 6.88
CA VAL A 42 -4.76 -10.56 7.86
C VAL A 42 -4.10 -11.22 9.07
N ALA A 43 -4.73 -12.25 9.66
CA ALA A 43 -4.18 -12.96 10.80
C ALA A 43 -2.79 -13.55 10.54
N ALA A 44 -2.58 -14.12 9.34
CA ALA A 44 -1.27 -14.65 8.93
C ALA A 44 -0.21 -13.54 8.80
N ALA A 45 -0.59 -12.37 8.24
CA ALA A 45 0.33 -11.25 8.06
C ALA A 45 0.73 -10.59 9.39
N VAL A 46 -0.20 -10.42 10.33
CA VAL A 46 0.04 -9.70 11.59
C VAL A 46 0.46 -10.60 12.75
N GLY A 47 0.24 -11.92 12.64
CA GLY A 47 0.66 -12.89 13.66
C GLY A 47 -0.32 -13.07 14.82
N ASN A 48 -1.54 -12.52 14.74
CA ASN A 48 -2.62 -12.83 15.68
C ASN A 48 -3.99 -12.81 14.97
N PRO A 49 -5.00 -13.53 15.50
CA PRO A 49 -6.35 -13.50 14.96
C PRO A 49 -6.90 -12.08 14.90
N MET A 50 -7.61 -11.74 13.82
CA MET A 50 -8.27 -10.46 13.64
C MET A 50 -9.71 -10.71 13.17
N ASP A 51 -10.64 -9.92 13.67
CA ASP A 51 -12.05 -10.00 13.31
C ASP A 51 -12.43 -8.80 12.43
N PRO A 52 -13.18 -8.99 11.32
CA PRO A 52 -13.65 -7.87 10.52
C PRO A 52 -14.58 -6.97 11.33
N SER A 53 -14.40 -5.66 11.23
CA SER A 53 -15.25 -4.64 11.87
C SER A 53 -16.34 -4.19 10.89
N GLY A 54 -17.41 -4.97 10.77
CA GLY A 54 -18.51 -4.69 9.83
C GLY A 54 -18.28 -5.25 8.42
N SER A 55 -19.05 -4.73 7.46
CA SER A 55 -18.91 -5.09 6.04
C SER A 55 -17.89 -4.18 5.34
N PRO A 56 -17.24 -4.67 4.28
CA PRO A 56 -16.37 -3.83 3.47
C PRO A 56 -17.10 -2.62 2.89
N MET A 57 -16.43 -1.48 2.87
CA MET A 57 -16.88 -0.31 2.13
C MET A 57 -16.49 -0.47 0.66
N LEU A 58 -17.44 -0.37 -0.25
CA LEU A 58 -17.24 -0.56 -1.69
C LEU A 58 -17.84 0.61 -2.46
N GLY A 59 -17.09 1.18 -3.41
CA GLY A 59 -17.58 2.30 -4.24
C GLY A 59 -16.47 2.95 -5.05
N GLY A 60 -16.48 4.26 -5.10
CA GLY A 60 -15.45 5.10 -5.72
C GLY A 60 -14.79 6.01 -4.69
N LEU A 61 -14.49 7.23 -5.10
CA LEU A 61 -13.97 8.28 -4.22
C LEU A 61 -14.90 8.60 -3.04
N ASP A 62 -16.19 8.37 -3.20
CA ASP A 62 -17.23 8.66 -2.21
C ASP A 62 -17.17 7.80 -0.95
N VAL A 63 -16.62 6.58 -1.04
CA VAL A 63 -16.47 5.68 0.11
C VAL A 63 -15.21 5.93 0.93
N LEU A 64 -14.27 6.74 0.43
CA LEU A 64 -13.05 7.07 1.16
C LEU A 64 -13.37 8.05 2.31
N PRO A 65 -12.76 7.87 3.51
CA PRO A 65 -12.95 8.74 4.65
C PRO A 65 -12.72 10.22 4.32
N ASN A 66 -13.65 11.09 4.70
CA ASN A 66 -13.68 12.50 4.28
C ASN A 66 -13.80 13.48 5.47
N GLY A 67 -13.48 13.04 6.67
CA GLY A 67 -13.57 13.86 7.88
C GLY A 67 -12.45 14.90 8.03
N ILE A 68 -11.30 14.68 7.37
CA ILE A 68 -10.14 15.58 7.42
C ILE A 68 -9.90 16.12 6.02
N ARG A 69 -9.92 17.47 5.87
CA ARG A 69 -9.87 18.09 4.55
C ARG A 69 -8.84 19.20 4.40
N ASP A 70 -8.41 19.80 5.49
CA ASP A 70 -7.54 20.99 5.49
C ASP A 70 -6.68 21.08 6.74
N GLU A 71 -5.83 22.10 6.79
CA GLU A 71 -4.88 22.37 7.88
C GLU A 71 -5.56 22.60 9.24
N SER A 72 -6.84 22.94 9.28
CA SER A 72 -7.58 23.13 10.53
C SER A 72 -7.99 21.80 11.16
N ALA A 73 -8.09 20.74 10.35
CA ALA A 73 -8.43 19.39 10.79
C ALA A 73 -7.19 18.52 11.03
N ALA A 74 -6.11 18.72 10.24
CA ALA A 74 -4.83 18.06 10.45
C ALA A 74 -3.67 18.91 9.92
N SER A 75 -2.61 19.07 10.70
CA SER A 75 -1.46 19.91 10.33
C SER A 75 -0.12 19.22 10.63
N PRO A 76 0.82 19.18 9.65
CA PRO A 76 0.65 19.65 8.27
C PRO A 76 -0.18 18.66 7.42
N ILE A 77 -1.17 19.16 6.69
CA ILE A 77 -2.07 18.34 5.86
C ILE A 77 -1.34 17.59 4.76
N GLY A 78 -0.25 18.13 4.24
CA GLY A 78 0.59 17.47 3.25
C GLY A 78 1.23 16.15 3.70
N CYS A 79 1.24 15.86 5.01
CA CYS A 79 1.75 14.61 5.57
C CYS A 79 0.64 13.65 6.02
N LEU A 80 -0.64 14.02 5.83
CA LEU A 80 -1.77 13.21 6.27
C LEU A 80 -1.75 11.79 5.69
N GLY A 81 -1.43 11.65 4.40
CA GLY A 81 -1.38 10.35 3.73
C GLY A 81 -0.29 9.41 4.24
N ALA A 82 0.67 9.90 5.02
CA ALA A 82 1.67 9.05 5.65
C ALA A 82 1.19 8.50 7.01
N VAL A 83 0.21 9.15 7.65
CA VAL A 83 -0.23 8.81 9.02
C VAL A 83 -1.65 8.25 9.08
N MET A 84 -2.44 8.42 8.01
CA MET A 84 -3.81 7.92 7.93
C MET A 84 -4.11 7.33 6.55
N PRO A 85 -4.49 6.06 6.46
CA PRO A 85 -4.81 5.40 5.20
C PRO A 85 -6.11 5.93 4.60
N PHE A 86 -6.29 5.79 3.31
CA PHE A 86 -7.51 6.04 2.52
C PHE A 86 -8.10 7.44 2.58
N MET A 87 -7.45 8.42 3.20
CA MET A 87 -8.04 9.75 3.35
C MET A 87 -8.39 10.34 1.97
N ARG A 88 -9.66 10.69 1.78
CA ARG A 88 -10.18 11.19 0.49
C ARG A 88 -9.37 12.37 -0.06
N VAL A 89 -9.00 13.33 0.78
CA VAL A 89 -8.20 14.50 0.39
C VAL A 89 -6.82 14.14 -0.18
N VAL A 90 -6.27 12.98 0.19
CA VAL A 90 -5.00 12.47 -0.30
C VAL A 90 -5.16 11.83 -1.68
N TYR A 91 -6.24 11.09 -1.90
CA TYR A 91 -6.48 10.33 -3.13
C TYR A 91 -7.22 11.14 -4.22
N GLU A 92 -8.00 12.17 -3.87
CA GLU A 92 -8.87 12.91 -4.82
C GLU A 92 -8.13 13.63 -5.94
N GLN A 93 -6.80 13.73 -5.89
CA GLN A 93 -5.98 14.24 -6.98
C GLN A 93 -5.71 13.20 -8.09
N GLY A 94 -6.16 11.96 -7.93
CA GLY A 94 -6.03 10.87 -8.89
C GLY A 94 -7.34 10.58 -9.64
N ASP A 95 -7.26 9.95 -10.82
CA ASP A 95 -8.41 9.47 -11.59
C ASP A 95 -8.92 8.14 -11.01
N ILE A 96 -9.63 8.22 -9.87
CA ILE A 96 -10.15 7.06 -9.15
C ILE A 96 -11.36 6.49 -9.86
N ARG A 97 -11.37 5.18 -10.09
CA ARG A 97 -12.45 4.42 -10.73
C ARG A 97 -13.21 3.52 -9.76
N ALA A 98 -12.52 3.01 -8.75
CA ALA A 98 -13.11 2.16 -7.73
C ALA A 98 -12.28 2.26 -6.45
N ALA A 99 -12.90 2.00 -5.31
CA ALA A 99 -12.22 1.85 -4.04
C ALA A 99 -12.93 0.80 -3.18
N ALA A 100 -12.16 0.08 -2.37
CA ALA A 100 -12.67 -0.81 -1.37
C ALA A 100 -11.75 -0.78 -0.15
N TRP A 101 -12.32 -0.83 1.05
CA TRP A 101 -11.55 -0.94 2.28
C TRP A 101 -12.33 -1.67 3.37
N GLN A 102 -11.61 -2.27 4.30
CA GLN A 102 -12.13 -3.06 5.40
C GLN A 102 -11.25 -2.87 6.63
N ASP A 103 -11.89 -2.66 7.79
CA ASP A 103 -11.25 -2.64 9.09
C ASP A 103 -11.30 -4.03 9.73
N PHE A 104 -10.25 -4.33 10.48
CA PHE A 104 -10.16 -5.51 11.33
C PHE A 104 -9.70 -5.07 12.72
N SER A 105 -10.22 -5.72 13.76
CA SER A 105 -9.85 -5.39 15.12
C SER A 105 -9.71 -6.61 16.00
N ARG A 106 -8.86 -6.49 17.03
CA ARG A 106 -8.72 -7.48 18.08
C ARG A 106 -8.32 -6.80 19.38
N PHE A 107 -9.15 -6.95 20.38
CA PHE A 107 -8.87 -6.42 21.71
C PHE A 107 -8.71 -7.56 22.72
N GLY A 108 -7.91 -7.33 23.76
CA GLY A 108 -7.71 -8.28 24.85
C GLY A 108 -6.27 -8.71 25.05
N THR A 109 -6.05 -9.58 26.05
CA THR A 109 -4.72 -10.06 26.41
C THR A 109 -4.12 -10.91 25.31
N GLY A 110 -2.85 -10.63 24.98
CA GLY A 110 -2.09 -11.38 23.95
C GLY A 110 -2.27 -10.87 22.51
N ALA A 111 -3.09 -9.84 22.25
CA ALA A 111 -3.09 -9.18 20.96
C ALA A 111 -1.83 -8.34 20.79
N THR A 112 -1.05 -8.59 19.74
CA THR A 112 0.14 -7.80 19.37
C THR A 112 -0.18 -6.71 18.35
N VAL A 113 -1.32 -6.83 17.67
CA VAL A 113 -1.92 -5.84 16.78
C VAL A 113 -3.37 -5.65 17.21
N SER A 114 -3.80 -4.42 17.41
CA SER A 114 -5.16 -4.07 17.86
C SER A 114 -6.11 -3.75 16.71
N SER A 115 -5.61 -3.12 15.65
CA SER A 115 -6.37 -2.83 14.44
C SER A 115 -5.52 -2.97 13.19
N VAL A 116 -6.19 -3.28 12.10
CA VAL A 116 -5.66 -3.27 10.74
C VAL A 116 -6.70 -2.62 9.84
N ASP A 117 -6.29 -1.59 9.12
CA ASP A 117 -7.07 -0.98 8.06
C ASP A 117 -6.45 -1.39 6.73
N ALA A 118 -7.21 -2.02 5.86
CA ALA A 118 -6.71 -2.54 4.60
C ALA A 118 -7.65 -2.21 3.44
N GLY A 119 -7.11 -1.68 2.35
CA GLY A 119 -7.91 -1.32 1.20
C GLY A 119 -7.15 -1.20 -0.10
N VAL A 120 -7.90 -0.93 -1.14
CA VAL A 120 -7.41 -0.81 -2.50
C VAL A 120 -8.14 0.32 -3.23
N VAL A 121 -7.39 1.07 -4.01
CA VAL A 121 -7.90 2.12 -4.88
C VAL A 121 -7.51 1.79 -6.31
N GLY A 122 -8.50 1.67 -7.19
CA GLY A 122 -8.33 1.45 -8.61
C GLY A 122 -8.38 2.76 -9.40
N PHE A 123 -7.43 2.94 -10.30
CA PHE A 123 -7.24 4.12 -11.13
C PHE A 123 -7.60 3.86 -12.59
N GLY A 124 -7.75 4.92 -13.38
CA GLY A 124 -8.06 4.82 -14.80
C GLY A 124 -7.00 4.15 -15.66
N SER A 125 -5.75 4.04 -15.17
CA SER A 125 -4.65 3.36 -15.86
C SER A 125 -3.51 2.99 -14.92
N ASN A 126 -2.64 2.07 -15.37
CA ASN A 126 -1.39 1.73 -14.67
C ASN A 126 -0.47 2.94 -14.51
N ALA A 127 -0.40 3.80 -15.53
CA ALA A 127 0.41 5.02 -15.48
C ALA A 127 -0.09 6.00 -14.41
N GLU A 128 -1.40 6.08 -14.20
CA GLU A 128 -1.99 6.93 -13.17
C GLU A 128 -1.74 6.36 -11.77
N ALA A 129 -1.91 5.05 -11.56
CA ALA A 129 -1.57 4.41 -10.30
C ALA A 129 -0.10 4.60 -9.95
N GLN A 130 0.81 4.41 -10.91
CA GLN A 130 2.25 4.63 -10.72
C GLN A 130 2.55 6.11 -10.39
N ARG A 131 1.94 7.05 -11.11
CA ARG A 131 2.08 8.49 -10.82
C ARG A 131 1.67 8.83 -9.39
N MET A 132 0.55 8.28 -8.92
CA MET A 132 0.07 8.50 -7.55
C MET A 132 1.00 7.87 -6.52
N PHE A 133 1.50 6.67 -6.77
CA PHE A 133 2.50 6.03 -5.91
C PHE A 133 3.78 6.88 -5.79
N ASP A 134 4.27 7.41 -6.91
CA ASP A 134 5.46 8.29 -6.92
C ASP A 134 5.22 9.59 -6.13
N VAL A 135 4.01 10.15 -6.21
CA VAL A 135 3.59 11.30 -5.39
C VAL A 135 3.63 10.94 -3.90
N PHE A 136 3.05 9.81 -3.49
CA PHE A 136 3.08 9.35 -2.10
C PHE A 136 4.51 9.12 -1.63
N ALA A 137 5.35 8.46 -2.43
CA ALA A 137 6.74 8.23 -2.09
C ALA A 137 7.56 9.52 -1.91
N ALA A 138 7.27 10.55 -2.70
CA ALA A 138 7.90 11.86 -2.56
C ALA A 138 7.41 12.59 -1.29
N GLN A 139 6.09 12.58 -1.04
CA GLN A 139 5.47 13.20 0.14
C GLN A 139 5.96 12.54 1.43
N TRP A 140 5.91 11.21 1.55
CA TRP A 140 6.32 10.52 2.77
C TRP A 140 7.79 10.74 3.11
N ARG A 141 8.67 10.76 2.11
CA ARG A 141 10.09 11.11 2.32
C ARG A 141 10.25 12.53 2.86
N GLY A 142 9.47 13.47 2.37
CA GLY A 142 9.43 14.84 2.88
C GLY A 142 8.87 14.95 4.29
N CYS A 143 8.04 13.99 4.70
CA CYS A 143 7.39 13.96 6.02
C CYS A 143 8.22 13.21 7.08
N GLN A 144 9.34 12.59 6.73
CA GLN A 144 10.21 11.89 7.68
C GLN A 144 10.59 12.80 8.86
N GLY A 145 10.28 12.37 10.08
CA GLY A 145 10.51 13.13 11.32
C GLY A 145 9.45 14.19 11.63
N THR A 146 8.43 14.35 10.78
CA THR A 146 7.35 15.31 11.00
C THR A 146 6.26 14.69 11.88
N THR A 147 5.76 15.45 12.85
CA THR A 147 4.56 15.13 13.61
C THR A 147 3.35 15.79 12.97
N VAL A 148 2.36 14.99 12.62
CA VAL A 148 1.04 15.47 12.19
C VAL A 148 0.14 15.53 13.40
N THR A 149 -0.45 16.68 13.66
CA THR A 149 -1.48 16.87 14.70
C THR A 149 -2.85 16.82 14.04
N THR A 150 -3.69 15.88 14.46
CA THR A 150 -5.07 15.77 14.00
C THR A 150 -6.02 16.24 15.09
N HIS A 151 -6.90 17.19 14.76
CA HIS A 151 -7.88 17.75 15.69
C HIS A 151 -9.18 16.95 15.61
N LEU A 152 -9.46 16.18 16.66
CA LEU A 152 -10.66 15.36 16.79
C LEU A 152 -11.61 15.99 17.82
N PRO A 153 -12.92 15.69 17.79
CA PRO A 153 -13.87 16.17 18.79
C PRO A 153 -13.50 15.78 20.24
N ILE A 154 -12.71 14.72 20.42
CA ILE A 154 -12.28 14.18 21.71
C ILE A 154 -10.90 14.67 22.15
N GLY A 155 -10.19 15.46 21.31
CA GLY A 155 -8.84 15.95 21.58
C GLY A 155 -7.92 15.88 20.36
N GLU A 156 -6.63 16.07 20.58
CA GLU A 156 -5.60 16.01 19.54
C GLU A 156 -4.96 14.63 19.49
N LEU A 157 -4.68 14.17 18.27
CA LEU A 157 -3.87 12.98 18.02
C LEU A 157 -2.56 13.44 17.37
N HIS A 158 -1.43 13.06 17.97
CA HIS A 158 -0.09 13.31 17.44
C HIS A 158 0.46 12.04 16.81
N ALA A 159 0.88 12.14 15.56
CA ALA A 159 1.40 11.02 14.79
C ALA A 159 2.71 11.42 14.10
N THR A 160 3.85 10.87 14.54
CA THR A 160 5.16 11.19 14.00
C THR A 160 5.60 10.15 12.98
N VAL A 161 5.89 10.60 11.75
CA VAL A 161 6.36 9.74 10.65
C VAL A 161 7.83 9.37 10.86
N THR A 162 8.13 8.08 10.91
CA THR A 162 9.51 7.55 11.04
C THR A 162 9.76 6.41 10.06
N ASP A 163 11.04 6.08 9.83
CA ASP A 163 11.46 4.91 9.06
C ASP A 163 10.84 4.79 7.65
N VAL A 164 10.67 5.92 6.95
CA VAL A 164 10.16 5.93 5.58
C VAL A 164 11.12 5.19 4.65
N ARG A 165 10.61 4.19 3.94
CA ARG A 165 11.37 3.35 3.00
C ARG A 165 10.55 3.07 1.75
N THR A 166 11.25 2.93 0.62
CA THR A 166 10.66 2.43 -0.62
C THR A 166 11.49 1.22 -1.05
N ASP A 167 10.83 0.09 -1.24
CA ASP A 167 11.43 -1.14 -1.76
C ASP A 167 10.59 -1.66 -2.92
N GLY A 168 11.13 -1.51 -4.14
CA GLY A 168 10.40 -1.83 -5.36
C GLY A 168 9.07 -1.09 -5.47
N HIS A 169 7.99 -1.84 -5.38
CA HIS A 169 6.61 -1.35 -5.51
C HIS A 169 5.92 -1.07 -4.17
N ILE A 170 6.65 -1.13 -3.06
CA ILE A 170 6.10 -0.89 -1.72
C ILE A 170 6.82 0.30 -1.07
N LEU A 171 6.01 1.26 -0.64
CA LEU A 171 6.38 2.36 0.25
C LEU A 171 5.93 2.01 1.66
N SER A 172 6.76 2.22 2.67
CA SER A 172 6.41 1.93 4.05
C SER A 172 6.95 2.97 5.02
N ALA A 173 6.28 3.11 6.16
CA ALA A 173 6.70 3.94 7.28
C ALA A 173 6.29 3.30 8.60
N THR A 174 6.94 3.75 9.68
CA THR A 174 6.47 3.53 11.05
C THR A 174 5.94 4.87 11.57
N ILE A 175 4.72 4.86 12.10
CA ILE A 175 4.08 6.01 12.67
C ILE A 175 4.07 5.85 14.18
N ARG A 176 4.60 6.84 14.89
CA ARG A 176 4.53 6.88 16.36
C ARG A 176 3.35 7.72 16.77
N ASN A 177 2.33 7.08 17.35
CA ASN A 177 1.14 7.75 17.85
C ASN A 177 1.36 8.10 19.32
N GLY A 178 0.98 9.33 19.71
CA GLY A 178 1.18 9.90 21.04
C GLY A 178 2.39 10.82 21.13
N ASP A 179 2.55 11.47 22.27
CA ASP A 179 3.66 12.40 22.53
C ASP A 179 4.97 11.65 22.81
N ALA A 180 6.09 12.31 22.55
CA ALA A 180 7.41 11.75 22.83
C ALA A 180 7.57 11.50 24.33
N GLY A 181 7.72 10.22 24.71
CA GLY A 181 7.84 9.81 26.11
C GLY A 181 6.52 9.44 26.77
N ASP A 182 5.40 9.49 26.06
CA ASP A 182 4.13 8.98 26.55
C ASP A 182 4.18 7.45 26.68
N ALA A 183 3.81 6.96 27.88
CA ALA A 183 3.77 5.52 28.15
C ALA A 183 2.71 4.78 27.33
N ASP A 184 1.68 5.49 26.86
CA ASP A 184 0.59 4.97 26.05
C ASP A 184 0.87 5.11 24.54
N SER A 185 2.04 5.63 24.15
CA SER A 185 2.48 5.71 22.77
C SER A 185 2.57 4.32 22.15
N PHE A 186 2.02 4.18 20.94
CA PHE A 186 2.07 2.92 20.18
C PHE A 186 2.47 3.17 18.72
N PRO A 187 3.21 2.27 18.09
CA PRO A 187 3.51 2.39 16.66
C PRO A 187 2.37 1.85 15.82
N THR A 188 2.22 2.45 14.66
CA THR A 188 1.47 1.92 13.53
C THR A 188 2.43 1.65 12.39
N GLU A 189 2.39 0.46 11.81
CA GLU A 189 3.09 0.15 10.58
C GLU A 189 2.19 0.52 9.41
N HIS A 190 2.67 1.37 8.50
CA HIS A 190 1.91 1.79 7.33
C HIS A 190 2.64 1.36 6.05
N ALA A 191 1.92 0.80 5.08
CA ALA A 191 2.46 0.40 3.79
C ALA A 191 1.49 0.70 2.65
N VAL A 192 2.03 1.27 1.57
CA VAL A 192 1.32 1.50 0.31
C VAL A 192 2.05 0.73 -0.79
N GLY A 193 1.31 -0.04 -1.59
CA GLY A 193 1.88 -0.80 -2.69
C GLY A 193 1.17 -0.51 -4.01
N VAL A 194 1.89 -0.63 -5.14
CA VAL A 194 1.33 -0.42 -6.48
C VAL A 194 1.53 -1.64 -7.38
N ALA A 195 0.45 -2.10 -8.03
CA ALA A 195 0.49 -3.10 -9.10
C ALA A 195 -0.63 -2.82 -10.12
N GLY A 196 -0.32 -2.96 -11.39
CA GLY A 196 -1.27 -2.66 -12.44
C GLY A 196 -1.85 -1.25 -12.31
N SER A 197 -3.17 -1.14 -12.33
CA SER A 197 -3.90 0.12 -12.14
C SER A 197 -4.39 0.33 -10.70
N TYR A 198 -3.79 -0.36 -9.71
CA TYR A 198 -4.24 -0.33 -8.33
C TYR A 198 -3.14 0.14 -7.39
N ILE A 199 -3.57 0.81 -6.33
CA ILE A 199 -2.79 1.04 -5.11
C ILE A 199 -3.48 0.31 -3.98
N VAL A 200 -2.74 -0.53 -3.25
CA VAL A 200 -3.15 -1.07 -1.96
C VAL A 200 -2.58 -0.20 -0.86
N ASP A 201 -3.32 -0.06 0.22
CA ASP A 201 -2.98 0.81 1.34
C ASP A 201 -3.32 0.04 2.63
N VAL A 202 -2.38 -0.09 3.54
CA VAL A 202 -2.48 -0.94 4.73
C VAL A 202 -1.85 -0.26 5.93
N ASP A 203 -2.58 -0.23 7.00
CA ASP A 203 -2.18 0.27 8.30
C ASP A 203 -2.37 -0.84 9.35
N ALA A 204 -1.44 -0.98 10.29
CA ALA A 204 -1.49 -1.96 11.37
C ALA A 204 -1.02 -1.34 12.69
N ALA A 205 -1.95 -1.09 13.61
CA ALA A 205 -1.65 -0.54 14.94
C ALA A 205 -1.10 -1.64 15.87
N VAL A 206 0.15 -1.47 16.28
CA VAL A 206 0.88 -2.43 17.14
C VAL A 206 0.65 -2.06 18.60
N THR A 207 0.22 -3.01 19.43
CA THR A 207 -0.03 -2.76 20.86
C THR A 207 1.27 -2.47 21.62
N ALA A 208 1.20 -1.66 22.68
CA ALA A 208 2.36 -1.27 23.49
C ALA A 208 3.14 -2.48 24.07
N GLY A 209 2.47 -3.57 24.42
CA GLY A 209 3.10 -4.80 24.89
C GLY A 209 3.99 -5.49 23.84
N ALA A 210 3.67 -5.35 22.56
CA ALA A 210 4.47 -5.91 21.46
C ALA A 210 5.75 -5.11 21.18
N LEU A 211 5.88 -3.90 21.71
CA LEU A 211 7.10 -3.08 21.60
C LEU A 211 8.24 -3.61 22.47
N ALA A 212 7.92 -4.18 23.63
CA ALA A 212 8.91 -4.74 24.55
C ALA A 212 9.59 -6.00 24.00
N GLU A 213 8.91 -6.69 23.11
CA GLU A 213 9.42 -7.88 22.46
C GLU A 213 9.90 -7.48 21.08
N ARG A 214 10.84 -6.97 20.64
CA ARG A 214 11.30 -6.71 19.26
C ARG A 214 10.57 -7.59 18.22
N VAL A 215 9.23 -7.44 18.19
CA VAL A 215 8.37 -8.24 17.33
C VAL A 215 8.67 -7.88 15.88
N ALA A 216 8.75 -8.90 15.05
CA ALA A 216 9.03 -8.75 13.64
C ALA A 216 8.24 -7.59 13.02
N THR A 217 8.93 -6.57 12.60
CA THR A 217 8.39 -5.43 11.85
C THR A 217 7.94 -5.88 10.47
N GLY A 218 7.13 -5.06 9.79
CA GLY A 218 6.73 -5.31 8.40
C GLY A 218 5.42 -6.08 8.25
N ARG A 219 4.51 -6.00 9.21
CA ARG A 219 3.16 -6.59 9.11
C ARG A 219 2.36 -5.96 7.98
N ALA A 220 2.34 -4.63 7.93
CA ALA A 220 1.68 -3.90 6.86
C ALA A 220 2.28 -4.23 5.49
N ILE A 221 3.61 -4.35 5.39
CA ILE A 221 4.30 -4.76 4.15
C ILE A 221 3.86 -6.16 3.73
N ARG A 222 3.82 -7.14 4.67
CA ARG A 222 3.38 -8.51 4.34
C ARG A 222 1.95 -8.54 3.83
N LEU A 223 1.05 -7.79 4.46
CA LEU A 223 -0.34 -7.74 4.04
C LEU A 223 -0.49 -7.03 2.69
N ALA A 224 0.20 -5.91 2.48
CA ALA A 224 0.24 -5.24 1.19
C ALA A 224 0.76 -6.17 0.08
N THR A 225 1.81 -6.98 0.35
CA THR A 225 2.31 -7.98 -0.60
C THR A 225 1.25 -9.01 -0.96
N VAL A 226 0.54 -9.58 0.03
CA VAL A 226 -0.57 -10.52 -0.22
C VAL A 226 -1.66 -9.91 -1.11
N MET A 227 -1.96 -8.63 -0.92
CA MET A 227 -2.95 -7.94 -1.75
C MET A 227 -2.44 -7.66 -3.17
N LEU A 228 -1.16 -7.32 -3.33
CA LEU A 228 -0.53 -7.10 -4.64
C LEU A 228 -0.45 -8.39 -5.45
N ASP A 229 -0.11 -9.52 -4.80
CA ASP A 229 -0.04 -10.84 -5.46
C ASP A 229 -1.38 -11.20 -6.13
N LYS A 230 -2.52 -10.82 -5.54
CA LYS A 230 -3.86 -11.04 -6.15
C LYS A 230 -4.07 -10.25 -7.45
N ILE A 231 -3.35 -9.13 -7.63
CA ILE A 231 -3.46 -8.28 -8.83
C ILE A 231 -2.61 -8.85 -9.98
N ASP A 232 -1.50 -9.48 -9.64
CA ASP A 232 -0.54 -9.99 -10.63
C ASP A 232 -0.87 -11.40 -11.13
N ASP A 233 -1.76 -12.15 -10.42
CA ASP A 233 -2.30 -13.48 -10.80
C ASP A 233 -3.40 -13.38 -11.90
#